data_469e1c44c2c8b69f03b7600973278fc2
#
_entry.id   469e1c44c2c8b69f03b7600973278fc2
#
_cell.length_a   1.000
_cell.length_b   1.000
_cell.length_c   1.000
_cell.angle_alpha   90.00
_cell.angle_beta   90.00
_cell.angle_gamma   90.00
#
_symmetry.space_group_name_H-M   'P 1'
#
loop_
_entity.id
_entity.type
_entity.pdbx_description
1 polymer ?
#
loop_
_entity_poly.entity_id
_entity_poly.type
_entity_poly.pdbx_seq_one_letter_code
_entity_poly.pdbx_strand_id
1 'polypeptide(L)'
;MRNVLLIIFTFVLSIPMAYAMGEKDEYKLVWKEDFKGRSIDNDKWSKITRGKSDWNKYMSSHESLYEIKKGKLILHGVVNNGIEPNDTARFLTGGVFTKGKFTMRHGKVEVRAKLEAAQGAWPAIWMLPEKGKWPNAGEIDILERLNHDDFVYQTVHTYYTHILKEKKNPPHTAKAKINPDGYNVYGVEILPDKIVFSVNGKVTHTYPKIDTDKEGQFPFGTPYYILIDMQIEGAWVGKANIEELPVKMMIDWVKVYERKN
;
A
#
# COMPACT_ATOMS: atom_id res chain seq x y z
N MET A 1 27.86 -17.71 -71.44
CA MET A 1 27.95 -17.26 -70.03
C MET A 1 26.50 -17.02 -69.53
N ARG A 2 25.96 -17.94 -68.72
CA ARG A 2 24.57 -17.88 -68.23
C ARG A 2 24.60 -17.30 -66.81
N ASN A 3 24.05 -16.12 -66.62
CA ASN A 3 23.86 -15.52 -65.30
C ASN A 3 22.71 -16.22 -64.55
N VAL A 4 23.02 -16.86 -63.43
CA VAL A 4 22.06 -17.41 -62.49
C VAL A 4 21.72 -16.34 -61.46
N LEU A 5 20.49 -15.87 -61.49
CA LEU A 5 19.95 -14.90 -60.51
C LEU A 5 19.50 -15.67 -59.25
N LEU A 6 20.21 -15.51 -58.14
CA LEU A 6 19.84 -16.15 -56.87
C LEU A 6 18.84 -15.24 -56.15
N ILE A 7 17.56 -15.65 -56.09
CA ILE A 7 16.51 -14.96 -55.32
C ILE A 7 16.52 -15.52 -53.91
N ILE A 8 16.99 -14.67 -52.97
CA ILE A 8 16.91 -14.98 -51.51
C ILE A 8 15.53 -14.57 -51.01
N PHE A 9 14.71 -15.58 -50.67
CA PHE A 9 13.46 -15.36 -49.94
C PHE A 9 13.76 -15.20 -48.45
N THR A 10 13.67 -13.99 -47.93
CA THR A 10 13.66 -13.72 -46.49
C THR A 10 12.27 -14.03 -45.92
N PHE A 11 12.15 -15.15 -45.23
CA PHE A 11 10.96 -15.45 -44.41
C PHE A 11 11.01 -14.53 -43.17
N VAL A 12 10.16 -13.52 -43.15
CA VAL A 12 9.87 -12.76 -41.92
C VAL A 12 8.90 -13.60 -41.12
N LEU A 13 9.41 -14.28 -40.09
CA LEU A 13 8.57 -14.89 -39.07
C LEU A 13 7.93 -13.74 -38.24
N SER A 14 6.67 -13.44 -38.55
CA SER A 14 5.81 -12.65 -37.66
C SER A 14 5.47 -13.50 -36.43
N ILE A 15 6.16 -13.27 -35.32
CA ILE A 15 5.74 -13.78 -34.01
C ILE A 15 4.44 -13.03 -33.66
N PRO A 16 3.30 -13.71 -33.49
CA PRO A 16 2.12 -13.03 -33.00
C PRO A 16 2.42 -12.56 -31.57
N MET A 17 2.40 -11.26 -31.39
CA MET A 17 2.43 -10.61 -30.07
C MET A 17 1.11 -10.99 -29.39
N ALA A 18 1.13 -12.04 -28.58
CA ALA A 18 0.03 -12.39 -27.72
C ALA A 18 -0.12 -11.25 -26.71
N TYR A 19 -0.97 -10.30 -27.03
CA TYR A 19 -1.43 -9.29 -26.10
C TYR A 19 -2.11 -10.00 -24.92
N ALA A 20 -1.64 -9.69 -23.72
CA ALA A 20 -2.26 -10.09 -22.46
C ALA A 20 -3.66 -9.47 -22.35
N MET A 21 -4.65 -10.05 -23.01
CA MET A 21 -6.07 -9.69 -22.89
C MET A 21 -6.76 -10.43 -21.72
N GLY A 22 -6.01 -11.24 -20.91
CA GLY A 22 -6.61 -12.15 -19.94
C GLY A 22 -6.93 -11.56 -18.56
N GLU A 23 -6.23 -10.50 -18.10
CA GLU A 23 -6.35 -10.09 -16.68
C GLU A 23 -7.58 -9.24 -16.34
N LYS A 24 -8.13 -8.48 -17.28
CA LYS A 24 -9.30 -7.61 -17.04
C LYS A 24 -10.60 -8.37 -16.82
N ASP A 25 -10.73 -9.59 -17.31
CA ASP A 25 -11.95 -10.38 -17.22
C ASP A 25 -12.06 -11.25 -15.95
N GLU A 26 -10.97 -11.44 -15.21
CA GLU A 26 -10.97 -12.28 -14.00
C GLU A 26 -11.51 -11.57 -12.74
N TYR A 27 -11.60 -10.24 -12.74
CA TYR A 27 -11.95 -9.44 -11.58
C TYR A 27 -13.21 -8.60 -11.79
N LYS A 28 -14.03 -8.52 -10.73
CA LYS A 28 -15.20 -7.62 -10.63
C LYS A 28 -14.89 -6.56 -9.59
N LEU A 29 -15.05 -5.28 -9.96
CA LEU A 29 -14.99 -4.16 -9.00
C LEU A 29 -16.17 -4.27 -8.03
N VAL A 30 -15.89 -4.37 -6.73
CA VAL A 30 -16.90 -4.52 -5.68
C VAL A 30 -16.97 -3.31 -4.75
N TRP A 31 -15.88 -2.56 -4.62
CA TRP A 31 -15.86 -1.36 -3.80
C TRP A 31 -14.89 -0.32 -4.38
N LYS A 32 -15.22 0.96 -4.25
CA LYS A 32 -14.34 2.04 -4.65
C LYS A 32 -14.56 3.32 -3.82
N GLU A 33 -13.50 4.13 -3.76
CA GLU A 33 -13.51 5.49 -3.28
C GLU A 33 -12.75 6.39 -4.26
N ASP A 34 -13.40 7.45 -4.72
CA ASP A 34 -12.85 8.45 -5.67
C ASP A 34 -12.66 9.83 -5.01
N PHE A 35 -12.96 9.98 -3.73
CA PHE A 35 -12.87 11.22 -2.94
C PHE A 35 -13.54 12.44 -3.61
N LYS A 36 -14.67 12.21 -4.29
CA LYS A 36 -15.40 13.27 -5.03
C LYS A 36 -16.26 14.16 -4.15
N GLY A 37 -16.41 13.82 -2.87
CA GLY A 37 -17.16 14.60 -1.88
C GLY A 37 -16.48 15.93 -1.53
N ARG A 38 -17.04 16.61 -0.53
CA ARG A 38 -16.44 17.80 0.10
C ARG A 38 -15.70 17.47 1.40
N SER A 39 -15.93 16.29 1.93
CA SER A 39 -15.34 15.74 3.16
C SER A 39 -15.12 14.24 3.00
N ILE A 40 -14.43 13.65 3.96
CA ILE A 40 -14.28 12.19 4.07
C ILE A 40 -15.66 11.57 4.22
N ASP A 41 -15.94 10.53 3.44
CA ASP A 41 -17.18 9.75 3.53
C ASP A 41 -17.12 8.87 4.80
N ASN A 42 -17.89 9.26 5.80
CA ASN A 42 -17.93 8.58 7.10
C ASN A 42 -18.59 7.20 7.05
N ASP A 43 -19.29 6.84 5.98
CA ASP A 43 -19.80 5.49 5.79
C ASP A 43 -18.71 4.52 5.31
N LYS A 44 -17.63 5.05 4.74
CA LYS A 44 -16.49 4.28 4.23
C LYS A 44 -15.27 4.35 5.11
N TRP A 45 -15.00 5.52 5.72
CA TRP A 45 -13.77 5.80 6.43
C TRP A 45 -14.01 6.32 7.83
N SER A 46 -13.10 5.99 8.73
CA SER A 46 -12.92 6.67 10.01
C SER A 46 -11.51 7.25 10.10
N LYS A 47 -11.34 8.35 10.80
CA LYS A 47 -10.01 8.90 11.12
C LYS A 47 -9.32 7.99 12.13
N ILE A 48 -8.03 7.76 11.94
CA ILE A 48 -7.20 6.98 12.88
C ILE A 48 -6.96 7.80 14.13
N THR A 49 -7.21 7.20 15.29
CA THR A 49 -6.95 7.83 16.58
C THR A 49 -5.50 7.62 17.01
N ARG A 50 -5.00 8.53 17.85
CA ARG A 50 -3.68 8.43 18.45
C ARG A 50 -3.54 7.15 19.28
N GLY A 51 -2.37 6.53 19.15
CA GLY A 51 -1.95 5.36 19.92
C GLY A 51 -0.57 5.52 20.55
N LYS A 52 0.00 4.40 20.97
CA LYS A 52 1.32 4.35 21.62
C LYS A 52 2.43 3.81 20.72
N SER A 53 2.07 3.27 19.55
CA SER A 53 3.04 2.73 18.58
C SER A 53 3.65 3.85 17.76
N ASP A 54 4.84 3.63 17.22
CA ASP A 54 5.54 4.62 16.40
C ASP A 54 4.69 5.14 15.24
N TRP A 55 3.96 4.25 14.57
CA TRP A 55 3.13 4.58 13.43
C TRP A 55 1.93 5.49 13.76
N ASN A 56 1.39 5.48 15.00
CA ASN A 56 0.18 6.25 15.35
C ASN A 56 0.36 7.22 16.53
N LYS A 57 1.57 7.40 17.03
CA LYS A 57 1.81 8.28 18.19
C LYS A 57 1.54 9.77 17.92
N TYR A 58 1.46 10.16 16.66
CA TYR A 58 1.17 11.53 16.24
C TYR A 58 -0.15 11.68 15.49
N MET A 59 -0.94 10.59 15.37
CA MET A 59 -2.25 10.66 14.74
C MET A 59 -3.17 11.63 15.48
N SER A 60 -3.89 12.42 14.71
CA SER A 60 -4.90 13.35 15.21
C SER A 60 -6.10 13.38 14.28
N SER A 61 -7.29 13.64 14.85
CA SER A 61 -8.53 13.85 14.07
C SER A 61 -8.75 15.31 13.66
N HIS A 62 -7.80 16.21 13.95
CA HIS A 62 -7.92 17.63 13.62
C HIS A 62 -8.14 17.85 12.12
N GLU A 63 -9.13 18.69 11.77
CA GLU A 63 -9.59 18.83 10.38
C GLU A 63 -8.50 19.30 9.41
N SER A 64 -7.55 20.14 9.86
CA SER A 64 -6.46 20.64 9.02
C SER A 64 -5.52 19.56 8.47
N LEU A 65 -5.58 18.35 9.03
CA LEU A 65 -4.76 17.21 8.59
C LEU A 65 -5.39 16.43 7.42
N TYR A 66 -6.63 16.78 7.06
CA TYR A 66 -7.45 16.08 6.07
C TYR A 66 -8.04 17.09 5.09
N GLU A 67 -7.67 17.00 3.83
CA GLU A 67 -8.21 17.86 2.79
C GLU A 67 -8.80 16.99 1.67
N ILE A 68 -10.04 17.29 1.26
CA ILE A 68 -10.62 16.78 0.01
C ILE A 68 -10.51 17.87 -1.03
N LYS A 69 -9.66 17.66 -2.05
CA LYS A 69 -9.42 18.65 -3.09
C LYS A 69 -9.27 18.01 -4.46
N LYS A 70 -10.04 18.50 -5.43
CA LYS A 70 -10.01 18.02 -6.81
C LYS A 70 -10.14 16.49 -6.93
N GLY A 71 -11.07 15.90 -6.15
CA GLY A 71 -11.31 14.47 -6.14
C GLY A 71 -10.15 13.66 -5.56
N LYS A 72 -9.46 14.18 -4.54
CA LYS A 72 -8.35 13.49 -3.85
C LYS A 72 -8.44 13.72 -2.37
N LEU A 73 -8.10 12.70 -1.59
CA LEU A 73 -7.80 12.85 -0.18
C LEU A 73 -6.32 13.23 -0.03
N ILE A 74 -6.08 14.29 0.73
CA ILE A 74 -4.74 14.74 1.08
C ILE A 74 -4.60 14.59 2.60
N LEU A 75 -3.67 13.75 3.02
CA LEU A 75 -3.29 13.57 4.41
C LEU A 75 -2.02 14.37 4.68
N HIS A 76 -2.02 15.13 5.76
CA HIS A 76 -0.91 16.00 6.12
C HIS A 76 -0.13 15.46 7.31
N GLY A 77 1.19 15.66 7.27
CA GLY A 77 2.11 15.53 8.40
C GLY A 77 2.75 16.89 8.67
N VAL A 78 2.55 17.42 9.87
CA VAL A 78 2.90 18.81 10.23
C VAL A 78 3.56 18.92 11.59
N VAL A 79 4.29 20.00 11.83
CA VAL A 79 4.69 20.40 13.18
C VAL A 79 3.47 20.96 13.92
N ASN A 80 3.27 20.56 15.18
CA ASN A 80 2.16 21.07 16.01
C ASN A 80 2.51 22.46 16.58
N ASN A 81 2.53 23.47 15.73
CA ASN A 81 2.76 24.86 16.13
C ASN A 81 1.44 25.52 16.62
N GLY A 82 0.83 24.96 17.68
CA GLY A 82 -0.42 25.47 18.24
C GLY A 82 -1.67 25.08 17.47
N ILE A 83 -1.59 24.11 16.53
CA ILE A 83 -2.75 23.55 15.83
C ILE A 83 -3.68 22.87 16.83
N GLU A 84 -3.14 22.09 17.74
CA GLU A 84 -3.82 21.57 18.94
C GLU A 84 -3.12 22.10 20.20
N PRO A 85 -3.53 23.25 20.74
CA PRO A 85 -2.82 23.95 21.80
C PRO A 85 -2.65 23.14 23.10
N ASN A 86 -3.59 22.23 23.37
CA ASN A 86 -3.56 21.38 24.57
C ASN A 86 -2.86 20.03 24.34
N ASP A 87 -2.35 19.78 23.13
CA ASP A 87 -1.65 18.57 22.76
C ASP A 87 -0.13 18.80 22.80
N THR A 88 0.57 18.04 23.62
CA THR A 88 2.03 18.10 23.76
C THR A 88 2.81 17.39 22.66
N ALA A 89 2.13 16.73 21.74
CA ALA A 89 2.77 16.07 20.61
C ALA A 89 3.49 17.08 19.71
N ARG A 90 4.74 16.78 19.38
CA ARG A 90 5.57 17.64 18.51
C ARG A 90 5.03 17.72 17.08
N PHE A 91 4.46 16.63 16.60
CA PHE A 91 3.90 16.52 15.25
C PHE A 91 2.43 16.10 15.33
N LEU A 92 1.70 16.38 14.24
CA LEU A 92 0.35 15.89 14.02
C LEU A 92 0.28 15.27 12.63
N THR A 93 -0.36 14.11 12.53
CA THR A 93 -0.48 13.37 11.27
C THR A 93 -1.90 12.90 11.02
N GLY A 94 -2.33 12.90 9.73
CA GLY A 94 -3.63 12.40 9.30
C GLY A 94 -3.57 10.93 8.86
N GLY A 95 -4.62 10.18 9.16
CA GLY A 95 -4.81 8.81 8.69
C GLY A 95 -6.25 8.38 8.73
N VAL A 96 -6.63 7.47 7.82
CA VAL A 96 -7.98 6.92 7.69
C VAL A 96 -7.95 5.40 7.59
N PHE A 97 -9.04 4.75 8.04
CA PHE A 97 -9.19 3.30 7.95
C PHE A 97 -10.64 2.90 7.67
N THR A 98 -10.82 1.67 7.11
CA THR A 98 -12.14 1.10 6.79
C THR A 98 -12.66 0.13 7.86
N LYS A 99 -12.02 0.01 9.01
CA LYS A 99 -12.40 -0.91 10.10
C LYS A 99 -13.86 -0.72 10.51
N GLY A 100 -14.60 -1.83 10.61
CA GLY A 100 -16.05 -1.81 10.96
C GLY A 100 -16.95 -1.27 9.85
N LYS A 101 -16.42 -0.94 8.65
CA LYS A 101 -17.16 -0.37 7.51
C LYS A 101 -16.99 -1.20 6.25
N PHE A 102 -15.76 -1.52 5.89
CA PHE A 102 -15.47 -2.35 4.74
C PHE A 102 -14.26 -3.25 5.03
N THR A 103 -14.39 -4.52 4.69
CA THR A 103 -13.32 -5.51 4.74
C THR A 103 -13.35 -6.40 3.50
N MET A 104 -12.21 -6.98 3.16
CA MET A 104 -12.11 -8.02 2.14
C MET A 104 -11.32 -9.22 2.67
N ARG A 105 -11.63 -10.42 2.18
CA ARG A 105 -10.89 -11.63 2.54
C ARG A 105 -9.94 -12.08 1.43
N HIS A 106 -10.45 -12.26 0.22
CA HIS A 106 -9.67 -12.57 -0.98
C HIS A 106 -10.05 -11.59 -2.08
N GLY A 107 -9.13 -11.30 -2.98
CA GLY A 107 -9.31 -10.36 -4.05
C GLY A 107 -8.13 -9.41 -4.21
N LYS A 108 -8.33 -8.29 -4.87
CA LYS A 108 -7.29 -7.31 -5.18
C LYS A 108 -7.66 -5.92 -4.68
N VAL A 109 -6.73 -5.27 -4.00
CA VAL A 109 -6.78 -3.83 -3.67
C VAL A 109 -5.81 -3.09 -4.57
N GLU A 110 -6.25 -1.98 -5.14
CA GLU A 110 -5.39 -1.03 -5.84
C GLU A 110 -5.62 0.37 -5.29
N VAL A 111 -4.54 1.08 -5.00
CA VAL A 111 -4.57 2.47 -4.54
C VAL A 111 -3.67 3.32 -5.44
N ARG A 112 -4.24 4.39 -6.01
CA ARG A 112 -3.45 5.37 -6.74
C ARG A 112 -3.11 6.53 -5.83
N ALA A 113 -1.81 6.69 -5.54
CA ALA A 113 -1.34 7.71 -4.61
C ALA A 113 -0.02 8.33 -5.07
N LYS A 114 0.20 9.58 -4.62
CA LYS A 114 1.48 10.28 -4.65
C LYS A 114 1.92 10.51 -3.20
N LEU A 115 3.17 10.16 -2.92
CA LEU A 115 3.80 10.24 -1.61
C LEU A 115 4.88 11.31 -1.66
N GLU A 116 4.71 12.41 -0.94
CA GLU A 116 5.79 13.39 -0.80
C GLU A 116 6.89 12.80 0.09
N ALA A 117 8.11 13.27 -0.10
CA ALA A 117 9.29 12.86 0.64
C ALA A 117 9.69 13.95 1.62
N ALA A 118 10.09 13.58 2.81
CA ALA A 118 10.77 14.43 3.80
C ALA A 118 11.53 13.53 4.75
N GLN A 119 12.63 14.01 5.31
CA GLN A 119 13.36 13.26 6.33
C GLN A 119 12.45 12.99 7.55
N GLY A 120 12.33 11.72 7.92
CA GLY A 120 11.45 11.25 9.00
C GLY A 120 10.00 11.04 8.57
N ALA A 121 9.63 11.30 7.30
CA ALA A 121 8.31 10.97 6.77
C ALA A 121 8.20 9.47 6.46
N TRP A 122 7.01 8.92 6.76
CA TRP A 122 6.72 7.50 6.60
C TRP A 122 5.25 7.26 6.17
N PRO A 123 4.84 7.70 4.96
CA PRO A 123 3.52 7.38 4.43
C PRO A 123 3.36 5.88 4.19
N ALA A 124 2.20 5.35 4.58
CA ALA A 124 1.88 3.93 4.47
C ALA A 124 0.46 3.67 3.93
N ILE A 125 0.33 2.57 3.18
CA ILE A 125 -0.94 1.94 2.81
C ILE A 125 -0.81 0.47 3.17
N TRP A 126 -1.68 0.00 4.06
CA TRP A 126 -1.54 -1.30 4.66
C TRP A 126 -2.87 -1.90 5.09
N MET A 127 -2.87 -3.14 5.55
CA MET A 127 -4.08 -3.85 5.91
C MET A 127 -3.88 -4.66 7.19
N LEU A 128 -4.87 -4.60 8.07
CA LEU A 128 -4.95 -5.41 9.27
C LEU A 128 -6.21 -6.28 9.27
N PRO A 129 -6.16 -7.44 9.95
CA PRO A 129 -7.33 -8.30 10.09
C PRO A 129 -8.40 -7.62 10.96
N GLU A 130 -9.68 -7.80 10.60
CA GLU A 130 -10.81 -7.30 11.37
C GLU A 130 -10.85 -7.89 12.79
N LYS A 131 -10.39 -9.14 12.93
CA LYS A 131 -10.31 -9.87 14.19
C LYS A 131 -8.97 -10.57 14.34
N GLY A 132 -8.58 -10.78 15.59
CA GLY A 132 -7.34 -11.47 15.95
C GLY A 132 -6.32 -10.53 16.57
N LYS A 133 -5.21 -11.11 17.05
CA LYS A 133 -4.13 -10.36 17.70
C LYS A 133 -2.92 -10.29 16.76
N TRP A 134 -2.33 -9.14 16.69
CA TRP A 134 -1.05 -8.93 16.02
C TRP A 134 0.11 -9.59 16.79
N PRO A 135 1.10 -10.21 16.13
CA PRO A 135 1.21 -10.42 14.68
C PRO A 135 0.57 -11.71 14.19
N ASN A 136 -0.09 -12.50 15.07
CA ASN A 136 -0.60 -13.84 14.77
C ASN A 136 -1.66 -13.85 13.66
N ALA A 137 -2.48 -12.80 13.60
CA ALA A 137 -3.54 -12.69 12.60
C ALA A 137 -3.07 -12.05 11.28
N GLY A 138 -1.78 -11.69 11.19
CA GLY A 138 -1.15 -11.14 9.99
C GLY A 138 -1.29 -9.63 9.84
N GLU A 139 -0.42 -9.05 8.99
CA GLU A 139 -0.44 -7.67 8.51
C GLU A 139 0.11 -7.68 7.09
N ILE A 140 -0.43 -6.82 6.22
CA ILE A 140 -0.02 -6.71 4.82
C ILE A 140 0.26 -5.24 4.53
N ASP A 141 1.53 -4.89 4.31
CA ASP A 141 1.96 -3.55 3.97
C ASP A 141 2.04 -3.43 2.45
N ILE A 142 1.01 -2.86 1.84
CA ILE A 142 0.94 -2.66 0.39
C ILE A 142 2.08 -1.74 -0.05
N LEU A 143 2.35 -0.72 0.77
CA LEU A 143 3.53 0.14 0.65
C LEU A 143 3.87 0.79 1.98
N GLU A 144 5.16 1.03 2.18
CA GLU A 144 5.73 1.97 3.13
C GLU A 144 6.87 2.71 2.46
N ARG A 145 6.84 4.04 2.43
CA ARG A 145 7.95 4.87 1.92
C ARG A 145 8.65 5.54 3.08
N LEU A 146 9.97 5.48 3.13
CA LEU A 146 10.76 6.13 4.17
C LEU A 146 11.57 7.29 3.61
N ASN A 147 11.53 8.43 4.30
CA ASN A 147 12.38 9.56 3.98
C ASN A 147 12.28 9.96 2.49
N HIS A 148 13.43 9.98 1.80
CA HIS A 148 13.56 10.33 0.39
C HIS A 148 13.72 9.10 -0.53
N ASP A 149 13.37 7.89 -0.07
CA ASP A 149 13.52 6.68 -0.86
C ASP A 149 12.79 6.80 -2.22
N ASP A 150 13.42 6.34 -3.30
CA ASP A 150 12.85 6.21 -4.65
C ASP A 150 12.17 4.85 -4.88
N PHE A 151 11.90 4.14 -3.80
CA PHE A 151 11.21 2.86 -3.73
C PHE A 151 10.28 2.82 -2.50
N VAL A 152 9.43 1.82 -2.47
CA VAL A 152 8.61 1.47 -1.30
C VAL A 152 8.96 0.08 -0.82
N TYR A 153 8.76 -0.16 0.48
CA TYR A 153 8.77 -1.50 1.04
C TYR A 153 7.38 -2.12 0.88
N GLN A 154 7.35 -3.40 0.57
CA GLN A 154 6.15 -4.24 0.51
C GLN A 154 6.40 -5.43 1.42
N THR A 155 5.61 -5.58 2.48
CA THR A 155 5.96 -6.47 3.59
C THR A 155 4.75 -7.27 4.05
N VAL A 156 4.99 -8.45 4.61
CA VAL A 156 4.02 -9.16 5.45
C VAL A 156 4.58 -9.39 6.84
N HIS A 157 3.77 -9.14 7.86
CA HIS A 157 4.09 -9.47 9.24
C HIS A 157 3.15 -10.57 9.74
N THR A 158 3.74 -11.63 10.26
CA THR A 158 3.03 -12.79 10.79
C THR A 158 3.76 -13.30 12.05
N TYR A 159 3.18 -14.25 12.78
CA TYR A 159 3.90 -14.90 13.88
C TYR A 159 5.22 -15.49 13.39
N TYR A 160 5.19 -16.17 12.24
CA TYR A 160 6.35 -16.76 11.59
C TYR A 160 7.47 -15.74 11.30
N THR A 161 7.14 -14.62 10.67
CA THR A 161 8.14 -13.63 10.28
C THR A 161 8.58 -12.70 11.42
N HIS A 162 7.65 -12.39 12.34
CA HIS A 162 7.92 -11.40 13.39
C HIS A 162 8.42 -12.04 14.71
N ILE A 163 7.80 -13.14 15.17
CA ILE A 163 8.16 -13.80 16.41
C ILE A 163 9.25 -14.86 16.18
N LEU A 164 9.03 -15.78 15.23
CA LEU A 164 10.00 -16.82 14.92
C LEU A 164 11.21 -16.31 14.10
N LYS A 165 11.15 -15.06 13.60
CA LYS A 165 12.20 -14.39 12.81
C LYS A 165 12.53 -15.10 11.48
N GLU A 166 11.62 -15.90 10.96
CA GLU A 166 11.73 -16.58 9.67
C GLU A 166 11.45 -15.61 8.51
N LYS A 167 12.45 -14.82 8.16
CA LYS A 167 12.29 -13.68 7.23
C LYS A 167 12.74 -13.95 5.80
N LYS A 168 13.39 -15.09 5.55
CA LYS A 168 14.06 -15.36 4.28
C LYS A 168 13.40 -16.45 3.44
N ASN A 169 12.64 -17.33 4.04
CA ASN A 169 11.98 -18.44 3.33
C ASN A 169 10.51 -18.60 3.75
N PRO A 170 9.57 -18.01 3.00
CA PRO A 170 9.79 -17.08 1.87
C PRO A 170 10.26 -15.69 2.35
N PRO A 171 10.88 -14.87 1.48
CA PRO A 171 11.19 -13.48 1.80
C PRO A 171 9.90 -12.74 2.19
N HIS A 172 9.88 -12.11 3.39
CA HIS A 172 8.69 -11.43 3.90
C HIS A 172 8.55 -9.99 3.41
N THR A 173 9.59 -9.43 2.83
CA THR A 173 9.64 -8.05 2.36
C THR A 173 10.41 -7.93 1.04
N ALA A 174 10.04 -6.96 0.23
CA ALA A 174 10.77 -6.54 -0.96
C ALA A 174 10.75 -5.02 -1.12
N LYS A 175 11.69 -4.49 -1.90
CA LYS A 175 11.73 -3.09 -2.33
C LYS A 175 11.21 -2.97 -3.75
N ALA A 176 10.26 -2.09 -3.98
CA ALA A 176 9.68 -1.83 -5.30
C ALA A 176 9.94 -0.39 -5.73
N LYS A 177 10.58 -0.21 -6.88
CA LYS A 177 10.84 1.11 -7.47
C LYS A 177 9.53 1.84 -7.78
N ILE A 178 9.50 3.15 -7.54
CA ILE A 178 8.36 4.03 -7.81
C ILE A 178 8.79 5.22 -8.68
N ASN A 179 7.83 5.94 -9.22
CA ASN A 179 8.04 7.33 -9.62
C ASN A 179 7.93 8.21 -8.37
N PRO A 180 9.03 8.72 -7.80
CA PRO A 180 9.02 9.42 -6.52
C PRO A 180 8.28 10.77 -6.58
N ASP A 181 8.18 11.37 -7.77
CA ASP A 181 7.60 12.70 -7.99
C ASP A 181 6.17 12.66 -8.54
N GLY A 182 5.66 11.44 -8.82
CA GLY A 182 4.36 11.24 -9.46
C GLY A 182 3.42 10.32 -8.70
N TYR A 183 2.25 10.13 -9.31
CA TYR A 183 1.31 9.12 -8.87
C TYR A 183 1.77 7.74 -9.34
N ASN A 184 1.67 6.76 -8.44
CA ASN A 184 1.81 5.35 -8.75
C ASN A 184 0.52 4.63 -8.37
N VAL A 185 0.29 3.47 -8.96
CA VAL A 185 -0.75 2.52 -8.55
C VAL A 185 -0.08 1.40 -7.76
N TYR A 186 -0.43 1.30 -6.49
CA TYR A 186 0.06 0.27 -5.60
C TYR A 186 -1.01 -0.78 -5.42
N GLY A 187 -0.65 -2.03 -5.62
CA GLY A 187 -1.60 -3.15 -5.58
C GLY A 187 -1.17 -4.28 -4.67
N VAL A 188 -2.17 -4.93 -4.08
CA VAL A 188 -2.01 -6.24 -3.45
C VAL A 188 -3.16 -7.15 -3.85
N GLU A 189 -2.84 -8.40 -4.14
CA GLU A 189 -3.79 -9.48 -4.36
C GLU A 189 -3.65 -10.50 -3.23
N ILE A 190 -4.74 -10.77 -2.52
CA ILE A 190 -4.83 -11.76 -1.45
C ILE A 190 -5.49 -13.00 -2.01
N LEU A 191 -4.72 -14.07 -2.15
CA LEU A 191 -5.16 -15.37 -2.65
C LEU A 191 -5.14 -16.41 -1.52
N PRO A 192 -5.81 -17.56 -1.66
CA PRO A 192 -5.79 -18.61 -0.64
C PRO A 192 -4.39 -19.18 -0.35
N ASP A 193 -3.47 -19.07 -1.32
CA ASP A 193 -2.15 -19.68 -1.32
C ASP A 193 -0.98 -18.69 -1.42
N LYS A 194 -1.24 -17.39 -1.61
CA LYS A 194 -0.18 -16.37 -1.73
C LYS A 194 -0.73 -14.95 -1.59
N ILE A 195 0.17 -14.03 -1.24
CA ILE A 195 -0.01 -12.59 -1.36
C ILE A 195 0.87 -12.10 -2.50
N VAL A 196 0.30 -11.34 -3.45
CA VAL A 196 1.02 -10.80 -4.61
C VAL A 196 0.96 -9.28 -4.57
N PHE A 197 2.11 -8.64 -4.56
CA PHE A 197 2.22 -7.18 -4.57
C PHE A 197 2.57 -6.67 -5.96
N SER A 198 2.14 -5.46 -6.27
CA SER A 198 2.44 -4.81 -7.54
C SER A 198 2.62 -3.30 -7.41
N VAL A 199 3.37 -2.72 -8.35
CA VAL A 199 3.47 -1.29 -8.57
C VAL A 199 3.25 -1.01 -10.05
N ASN A 200 2.32 -0.11 -10.37
CA ASN A 200 1.96 0.28 -11.74
C ASN A 200 1.63 -0.94 -12.63
N GLY A 201 0.91 -1.93 -12.07
CA GLY A 201 0.50 -3.15 -12.77
C GLY A 201 1.60 -4.21 -12.93
N LYS A 202 2.83 -3.95 -12.49
CA LYS A 202 3.93 -4.91 -12.52
C LYS A 202 4.05 -5.61 -11.17
N VAL A 203 4.03 -6.93 -11.13
CA VAL A 203 4.30 -7.72 -9.92
C VAL A 203 5.72 -7.42 -9.42
N THR A 204 5.83 -7.10 -8.15
CA THR A 204 7.07 -6.68 -7.48
C THR A 204 7.50 -7.63 -6.38
N HIS A 205 6.54 -8.29 -5.73
CA HIS A 205 6.80 -9.26 -4.67
C HIS A 205 5.69 -10.31 -4.60
N THR A 206 6.04 -11.52 -4.19
CA THR A 206 5.08 -12.60 -3.91
C THR A 206 5.49 -13.30 -2.61
N TYR A 207 4.56 -13.40 -1.66
CA TYR A 207 4.71 -14.17 -0.45
C TYR A 207 3.81 -15.40 -0.52
N PRO A 208 4.36 -16.60 -0.83
CA PRO A 208 3.58 -17.82 -0.94
C PRO A 208 3.30 -18.45 0.43
N LYS A 209 2.19 -19.16 0.52
CA LYS A 209 2.00 -20.19 1.55
C LYS A 209 2.95 -21.34 1.26
N ILE A 210 3.73 -21.76 2.24
CA ILE A 210 4.68 -22.87 2.09
C ILE A 210 4.29 -24.03 3.02
N ASP A 211 4.73 -25.22 2.66
CA ASP A 211 4.67 -26.37 3.57
C ASP A 211 5.78 -26.23 4.62
N THR A 212 5.38 -26.17 5.90
CA THR A 212 6.27 -25.99 7.03
C THR A 212 5.58 -26.41 8.33
N ASP A 213 6.33 -26.98 9.26
CA ASP A 213 5.91 -27.32 10.61
C ASP A 213 5.87 -26.09 11.55
N LYS A 214 6.40 -24.94 11.10
CA LYS A 214 6.46 -23.70 11.88
C LYS A 214 5.14 -22.94 11.83
N GLU A 215 4.68 -22.52 13.02
CA GLU A 215 3.38 -21.86 13.21
C GLU A 215 3.29 -20.48 12.54
N GLY A 216 2.08 -20.13 12.09
CA GLY A 216 1.71 -18.78 11.72
C GLY A 216 2.35 -18.26 10.44
N GLN A 217 2.75 -19.14 9.51
CA GLN A 217 3.38 -18.74 8.25
C GLN A 217 2.41 -18.00 7.33
N PHE A 218 1.14 -18.43 7.24
CA PHE A 218 0.18 -17.84 6.28
C PHE A 218 -1.21 -17.63 6.91
N PRO A 219 -1.43 -16.61 7.76
CA PRO A 219 -2.69 -16.37 8.44
C PRO A 219 -3.73 -15.59 7.61
N PHE A 220 -3.52 -15.40 6.30
CA PHE A 220 -4.27 -14.46 5.44
C PHE A 220 -5.64 -14.98 4.96
N GLY A 221 -6.28 -15.85 5.73
CA GLY A 221 -7.60 -16.41 5.42
C GLY A 221 -8.79 -15.69 6.09
N THR A 222 -8.59 -14.53 6.70
CA THR A 222 -9.62 -13.74 7.41
C THR A 222 -9.90 -12.42 6.70
N PRO A 223 -11.02 -11.72 6.99
CA PRO A 223 -11.26 -10.38 6.45
C PRO A 223 -10.26 -9.35 6.97
N TYR A 224 -9.74 -8.51 6.08
CA TYR A 224 -8.80 -7.41 6.32
C TYR A 224 -9.45 -6.07 6.00
N TYR A 225 -9.20 -5.05 6.82
CA TYR A 225 -9.54 -3.66 6.53
C TYR A 225 -8.31 -2.87 6.07
N ILE A 226 -8.55 -1.76 5.36
CA ILE A 226 -7.51 -0.92 4.76
C ILE A 226 -7.20 0.24 5.71
N LEU A 227 -5.90 0.56 5.85
CA LEU A 227 -5.39 1.75 6.52
C LEU A 227 -4.56 2.56 5.51
N ILE A 228 -4.70 3.88 5.56
CA ILE A 228 -3.93 4.83 4.76
C ILE A 228 -3.55 5.97 5.69
N ASP A 229 -2.27 6.19 5.89
CA ASP A 229 -1.82 7.19 6.85
C ASP A 229 -0.49 7.82 6.51
N MET A 230 -0.34 9.07 6.94
CA MET A 230 0.90 9.81 6.93
C MET A 230 1.53 9.69 8.31
N GLN A 231 2.68 9.06 8.41
CA GLN A 231 3.40 8.88 9.67
C GLN A 231 4.66 9.75 9.68
N ILE A 232 5.10 10.16 10.87
CA ILE A 232 6.32 10.94 11.07
C ILE A 232 7.06 10.37 12.27
N GLU A 233 8.37 10.21 12.14
CA GLU A 233 9.29 9.70 13.16
C GLU A 233 8.96 8.31 13.71
N GLY A 234 9.97 7.55 13.92
CA GLY A 234 9.90 6.23 14.52
C GLY A 234 11.28 5.59 14.61
N ALA A 235 11.36 4.47 15.29
CA ALA A 235 12.60 3.72 15.42
C ALA A 235 13.17 3.29 14.05
N TRP A 236 12.28 3.03 13.08
CA TRP A 236 12.67 2.58 11.75
C TRP A 236 13.02 3.74 10.79
N VAL A 237 12.18 4.77 10.72
CA VAL A 237 12.37 5.90 9.79
C VAL A 237 13.35 6.95 10.29
N GLY A 238 13.58 7.01 11.62
CA GLY A 238 14.44 8.01 12.26
C GLY A 238 13.72 9.29 12.64
N LYS A 239 14.51 10.36 12.83
CA LYS A 239 14.03 11.69 13.24
C LYS A 239 13.63 12.54 12.05
N ALA A 240 12.59 13.36 12.23
CA ALA A 240 12.13 14.29 11.22
C ALA A 240 13.00 15.56 11.18
N ASN A 241 13.23 16.06 9.96
CA ASN A 241 13.72 17.41 9.73
C ASN A 241 12.52 18.36 9.63
N ILE A 242 12.37 19.26 10.56
CA ILE A 242 11.24 20.19 10.62
C ILE A 242 11.20 21.18 9.44
N GLU A 243 12.36 21.46 8.84
CA GLU A 243 12.48 22.37 7.70
C GLU A 243 11.87 21.76 6.40
N GLU A 244 11.69 20.45 6.39
CA GLU A 244 11.06 19.72 5.26
C GLU A 244 9.54 19.50 5.45
N LEU A 245 8.97 20.00 6.56
CA LEU A 245 7.55 19.92 6.82
C LEU A 245 6.82 21.22 6.45
N PRO A 246 5.56 21.20 6.04
CA PRO A 246 4.66 20.04 6.01
C PRO A 246 4.94 19.06 4.89
N VAL A 247 4.62 17.80 5.11
CA VAL A 247 4.69 16.72 4.11
C VAL A 247 3.30 16.14 3.87
N LYS A 248 3.02 15.64 2.66
CA LYS A 248 1.69 15.21 2.23
C LYS A 248 1.70 13.83 1.59
N MET A 249 0.61 13.14 1.79
CA MET A 249 0.22 11.95 1.03
C MET A 249 -1.09 12.24 0.29
N MET A 250 -1.10 12.09 -1.04
CA MET A 250 -2.27 12.39 -1.87
C MET A 250 -2.82 11.10 -2.45
N ILE A 251 -4.06 10.75 -2.12
CA ILE A 251 -4.75 9.56 -2.58
C ILE A 251 -5.79 9.98 -3.63
N ASP A 252 -5.65 9.48 -4.86
CA ASP A 252 -6.54 9.76 -5.97
C ASP A 252 -7.76 8.85 -5.94
N TRP A 253 -7.57 7.55 -5.76
CA TRP A 253 -8.63 6.58 -5.61
C TRP A 253 -8.15 5.30 -4.94
N VAL A 254 -9.12 4.58 -4.36
CA VAL A 254 -8.98 3.21 -3.86
C VAL A 254 -10.00 2.34 -4.58
N LYS A 255 -9.59 1.17 -5.06
CA LYS A 255 -10.45 0.19 -5.74
C LYS A 255 -10.21 -1.20 -5.17
N VAL A 256 -11.30 -1.91 -4.93
CA VAL A 256 -11.26 -3.30 -4.48
C VAL A 256 -12.03 -4.17 -5.45
N TYR A 257 -11.43 -5.29 -5.76
CA TYR A 257 -11.96 -6.25 -6.73
C TYR A 257 -12.04 -7.63 -6.10
N GLU A 258 -13.09 -8.36 -6.43
CA GLU A 258 -13.21 -9.79 -6.18
C GLU A 258 -12.94 -10.58 -7.45
N ARG A 259 -12.37 -11.77 -7.30
CA ARG A 259 -12.19 -12.68 -8.41
C ARG A 259 -13.54 -13.21 -8.85
N LYS A 260 -13.80 -13.24 -10.16
CA LYS A 260 -14.99 -13.88 -10.72
C LYS A 260 -14.86 -15.41 -10.55
N ASN A 261 -15.91 -16.06 -10.10
CA ASN A 261 -16.01 -17.51 -10.01
C ASN A 261 -16.09 -18.13 -11.41
#